data_37469d717fba9df7630b74321388dfda
#
_entry.id   37469d717fba9df7630b74321388dfda
#
_cell.length_a   1.000
_cell.length_b   1.000
_cell.length_c   1.000
_cell.angle_alpha   90.00
_cell.angle_beta   90.00
_cell.angle_gamma   90.00
#
_symmetry.space_group_name_H-M   'P 1'
#
loop_
_entity.id
_entity.type
_entity.pdbx_description
1 polymer ?
#
loop_
_entity_poly.entity_id
_entity_poly.type
_entity_poly.pdbx_seq_one_letter_code
_entity_poly.pdbx_strand_id
1 'polypeptide(L)' 'MTFADSIIQLRSELRISQKELAEQLNISVATVNRWENGITEPNKMTLFVIRDFCKSKNIAFAFDTLKSVERGEQN' A
#
# COMPACT_ATOMS: atom_id res chain seq x y z
N MET A 1 -9.35 3.40 -8.20
CA MET A 1 -7.90 3.18 -8.23
C MET A 1 -7.59 1.84 -7.60
N THR A 2 -6.79 1.04 -8.27
CA THR A 2 -6.43 -0.28 -7.75
C THR A 2 -5.33 -0.15 -6.70
N PHE A 3 -5.11 -1.22 -5.96
CA PHE A 3 -4.00 -1.23 -5.01
C PHE A 3 -2.66 -1.02 -5.74
N ALA A 4 -2.49 -1.66 -6.90
CA ALA A 4 -1.27 -1.49 -7.68
C ALA A 4 -1.02 -0.01 -8.01
N ASP A 5 -2.07 0.68 -8.48
CA ASP A 5 -1.96 2.10 -8.79
C ASP A 5 -1.60 2.91 -7.56
N SER A 6 -2.19 2.55 -6.43
CA SER A 6 -1.95 3.30 -5.19
C SER A 6 -0.51 3.18 -4.72
N ILE A 7 0.10 2.00 -4.86
CA ILE A 7 1.49 1.81 -4.47
C ILE A 7 2.42 2.57 -5.41
N ILE A 8 2.14 2.53 -6.71
CA ILE A 8 2.94 3.29 -7.67
C ILE A 8 2.86 4.78 -7.37
N GLN A 9 1.66 5.27 -7.09
CA GLN A 9 1.48 6.68 -6.75
C GLN A 9 2.21 7.05 -5.47
N LEU A 10 2.16 6.18 -4.47
CA LEU A 10 2.86 6.42 -3.21
C LEU A 10 4.35 6.60 -3.43
N ARG A 11 4.96 5.68 -4.21
CA ARG A 11 6.37 5.81 -4.51
C ARG A 11 6.66 7.11 -5.28
N SER A 12 5.79 7.43 -6.22
CA SER A 12 5.95 8.63 -7.02
C SER A 12 5.96 9.88 -6.14
N GLU A 13 5.04 9.95 -5.20
CA GLU A 13 4.95 11.11 -4.31
C GLU A 13 6.15 11.21 -3.38
N LEU A 14 6.67 10.08 -2.93
CA LEU A 14 7.85 10.07 -2.08
C LEU A 14 9.14 10.14 -2.87
N ARG A 15 9.08 9.92 -4.18
CA ARG A 15 10.23 9.93 -5.07
C ARG A 15 11.26 8.89 -4.63
N ILE A 16 10.78 7.68 -4.34
CA ILE A 16 11.63 6.58 -3.91
C ILE A 16 11.48 5.40 -4.85
N SER A 17 12.48 4.54 -4.85
CA SER A 17 12.49 3.33 -5.66
C SER A 17 11.67 2.23 -5.00
N GLN A 18 11.41 1.15 -5.77
CA GLN A 18 10.78 -0.04 -5.19
C GLN A 18 11.60 -0.59 -4.03
N LYS A 19 12.92 -0.59 -4.20
CA LYS A 19 13.81 -1.10 -3.16
C LYS A 19 13.71 -0.25 -1.90
N GLU A 20 13.69 1.06 -2.07
CA GLU A 20 13.60 1.95 -0.91
C GLU A 20 12.28 1.78 -0.18
N LEU A 21 11.18 1.65 -0.93
CA LEU A 21 9.89 1.42 -0.30
C LEU A 21 9.89 0.09 0.45
N ALA A 22 10.43 -0.95 -0.17
CA ALA A 22 10.50 -2.27 0.45
C ALA A 22 11.27 -2.20 1.76
N GLU A 23 12.38 -1.47 1.77
CA GLU A 23 13.18 -1.32 2.98
C GLU A 23 12.39 -0.60 4.07
N GLN A 24 11.68 0.43 3.70
CA GLN A 24 10.92 1.19 4.69
C GLN A 24 9.74 0.41 5.27
N LEU A 25 9.17 -0.48 4.47
CA LEU A 25 8.07 -1.33 4.93
C LEU A 25 8.57 -2.66 5.51
N ASN A 26 9.87 -2.90 5.46
CA ASN A 26 10.48 -4.12 5.97
C ASN A 26 9.97 -5.36 5.24
N ILE A 27 9.88 -5.28 3.93
CA ILE A 27 9.46 -6.38 3.07
C ILE A 27 10.46 -6.51 1.93
N SER A 28 10.28 -7.54 1.09
CA SER A 28 11.19 -7.73 -0.04
C SER A 28 10.80 -6.83 -1.21
N VAL A 29 11.79 -6.49 -2.03
CA VAL A 29 11.52 -5.70 -3.23
C VAL A 29 10.65 -6.50 -4.21
N ALA A 30 10.78 -7.83 -4.21
CA ALA A 30 9.93 -8.66 -5.06
C ALA A 30 8.46 -8.50 -4.69
N THR A 31 8.16 -8.33 -3.41
CA THR A 31 6.79 -8.12 -2.96
C THR A 31 6.24 -6.81 -3.52
N VAL A 32 7.01 -5.73 -3.42
CA VAL A 32 6.58 -4.44 -3.98
C VAL A 32 6.35 -4.56 -5.47
N ASN A 33 7.26 -5.25 -6.16
CA ASN A 33 7.12 -5.44 -7.61
C ASN A 33 5.83 -6.17 -7.96
N ARG A 34 5.51 -7.24 -7.22
CA ARG A 34 4.28 -7.98 -7.47
C ARG A 34 3.04 -7.13 -7.22
N TRP A 35 3.09 -6.30 -6.18
CA TRP A 35 1.97 -5.39 -5.90
C TRP A 35 1.75 -4.43 -7.06
N GLU A 36 2.84 -3.86 -7.58
CA GLU A 36 2.71 -2.86 -8.65
C GLU A 36 2.28 -3.48 -9.96
N ASN A 37 2.53 -4.77 -10.14
CA ASN A 37 2.09 -5.48 -11.34
C ASN A 37 0.72 -6.10 -11.18
N GLY A 38 0.08 -5.90 -10.04
CA GLY A 38 -1.26 -6.43 -9.81
C GLY A 38 -1.31 -7.92 -9.60
N ILE A 39 -0.17 -8.57 -9.32
CA ILE A 39 -0.13 -10.02 -9.17
C ILE A 39 -0.65 -10.44 -7.80
N THR A 40 -0.32 -9.68 -6.77
CA THR A 40 -0.76 -9.98 -5.41
C THR A 40 -1.18 -8.70 -4.72
N GLU A 41 -1.94 -8.86 -3.65
CA GLU A 41 -2.30 -7.76 -2.76
C GLU A 41 -1.92 -8.14 -1.35
N PRO A 42 -1.67 -7.15 -0.48
CA PRO A 42 -1.28 -7.45 0.90
C PRO A 42 -2.49 -7.93 1.69
N ASN A 43 -2.22 -8.64 2.79
CA ASN A 43 -3.27 -8.97 3.72
C ASN A 43 -3.65 -7.71 4.52
N LYS A 44 -4.68 -7.86 5.35
CA LYS A 44 -5.21 -6.72 6.11
C LYS A 44 -4.15 -6.12 7.03
N MET A 45 -3.38 -6.95 7.68
CA MET A 45 -2.34 -6.46 8.60
C MET A 45 -1.32 -5.59 7.87
N THR A 46 -0.87 -6.05 6.71
CA THR A 46 0.10 -5.30 5.92
C THR A 46 -0.50 -3.99 5.41
N LEU A 47 -1.79 -4.01 5.06
CA LEU A 47 -2.46 -2.77 4.67
C LEU A 47 -2.47 -1.74 5.79
N PHE A 48 -2.66 -2.16 7.03
CA PHE A 48 -2.58 -1.24 8.16
C PHE A 48 -1.18 -0.66 8.28
N VAL A 49 -0.16 -1.47 8.08
CA VAL A 49 1.22 -1.00 8.12
C VAL A 49 1.45 0.06 7.03
N ILE A 50 0.95 -0.19 5.83
CA ILE A 50 1.09 0.76 4.73
C ILE A 50 0.36 2.07 5.06
N ARG A 51 -0.84 1.98 5.59
CA ARG A 51 -1.60 3.17 5.95
C ARG A 51 -0.90 3.98 7.05
N ASP A 52 -0.36 3.29 8.04
CA ASP A 52 0.40 3.97 9.09
C ASP A 52 1.64 4.65 8.53
N PHE A 53 2.32 3.97 7.61
CA PHE A 53 3.48 4.55 6.96
C PHE A 53 3.11 5.83 6.21
N CYS A 54 2.03 5.77 5.44
CA CYS A 54 1.55 6.95 4.70
C CYS A 54 1.17 8.07 5.64
N LYS A 55 0.51 7.74 6.74
CA LYS A 55 0.11 8.73 7.72
C LYS A 55 1.33 9.42 8.33
N SER A 56 2.37 8.65 8.63
CA SER A 56 3.59 9.21 9.22
C SER A 56 4.31 10.11 8.23
N LYS A 57 4.13 9.90 6.93
CA LYS A 57 4.71 10.73 5.88
C LYS A 57 3.77 11.84 5.43
N ASN A 58 2.61 11.92 6.06
CA ASN A 58 1.61 12.94 5.74
C ASN A 58 1.12 12.82 4.30
N ILE A 59 0.92 11.59 3.85
CA ILE A 59 0.47 11.28 2.49
C ILE A 59 -0.86 10.57 2.57
N ALA A 60 -1.81 10.98 1.72
CA ALA A 60 -3.08 10.29 1.60
C ALA A 60 -2.89 9.04 0.76
N PHE A 61 -3.31 7.88 1.27
CA PHE A 61 -3.25 6.63 0.53
C PHE A 61 -4.60 6.41 -0.12
N ALA A 62 -4.62 6.35 -1.46
CA ALA A 62 -5.86 6.35 -2.21
C ALA A 62 -6.65 5.06 -2.08
N PHE A 63 -5.98 3.92 -1.91
CA PHE A 63 -6.66 2.64 -1.81
C PHE A 63 -7.22 2.45 -0.42
N ASP A 64 -8.51 2.18 -0.31
CA ASP A 64 -9.17 2.10 0.98
C ASP A 64 -9.90 0.77 1.14
N THR A 65 -9.16 -0.24 1.58
CA THR A 65 -9.72 -1.55 1.89
C THR A 65 -10.60 -1.52 3.11
N LEU A 66 -10.32 -0.62 4.03
CA LEU A 66 -11.10 -0.52 5.26
C LEU A 66 -12.54 -0.14 4.99
N LYS A 67 -12.74 0.64 3.95
CA LYS A 67 -14.10 1.01 3.57
C LYS A 67 -14.93 -0.22 3.20
N SER A 68 -14.31 -1.13 2.45
CA SER A 68 -14.99 -2.37 2.09
C SER A 68 -15.28 -3.22 3.33
N VAL A 69 -14.34 -3.29 4.24
CA VAL A 69 -14.50 -4.04 5.49
C VAL A 69 -15.66 -3.48 6.30
N GLU A 70 -15.71 -2.17 6.40
CA GLU A 70 -16.78 -1.53 7.16
C GLU A 70 -18.14 -1.86 6.59
N ARG A 71 -18.27 -1.84 5.27
CA ARG A 71 -19.55 -2.18 4.65
C ARG A 71 -19.96 -3.60 4.98
N GLY A 72 -19.00 -4.51 4.97
CA GLY A 72 -19.28 -5.89 5.31
C GLY A 72 -19.76 -6.04 6.73
N GLU A 73 -19.18 -5.29 7.63
CA GLU A 73 -19.55 -5.37 9.03
C GLU A 73 -20.93 -4.81 9.31
N GLN A 74 -21.32 -3.82 8.57
CA GLN A 74 -22.61 -3.19 8.78
C GLN A 74 -23.77 -4.08 8.38
N ASN A 75 -23.51 -5.05 7.58
CA ASN A 75 -24.53 -6.00 7.17
C ASN A 75 -24.64 -7.13 8.16
#